data_81ded193a896b91f059e0216e4ef9765
#
_entry.id   81ded193a896b91f059e0216e4ef9765
#
_cell.length_a   1.000
_cell.length_b   1.000
_cell.length_c   1.000
_cell.angle_alpha   90.00
_cell.angle_beta   90.00
_cell.angle_gamma   90.00
#
_symmetry.space_group_name_H-M   'P 1'
#
loop_
_entity.id
_entity.type
_entity.pdbx_description
1 polymer ?
#
loop_
_entity_poly.entity_id
_entity_poly.type
_entity_poly.pdbx_seq_one_letter_code
_entity_poly.pdbx_strand_id
1 'polypeptide(L)'
;MENEYIYWIAISHLPRWTQERINNLVIDILKNKHMLLQDFFDLDDLVIQETFKLNEKEINDIKEAREKLPNIAFQVEKILNLGIKIIPINSELYPKTMKENLKIKYSPTVIYTKGDTKILQENSVAIVGSRDANEEALNFTDNIAKKMASDYKVVVSGFARGVDRQSLDSSIKYNGNSIIVLPQGILTFDSGFRKYKNEIENAGVIVLSTFPADAGWSTGLAMARNRYIYGLAKEIYVAQTNSSGGTWSGAVDGIKKGRDVFIYYPDNNKKSPAYELIKLGAKPVDFNGNEISIELPSETIQLNLFN
;
A
#
# COMPACT_ATOMS: atom_id res chain seq x y z
N MET A 1 20.32 -6.84 15.85
CA MET A 1 19.03 -6.69 15.11
C MET A 1 18.37 -5.34 15.36
N GLU A 2 18.19 -4.87 16.62
CA GLU A 2 17.51 -3.57 16.85
C GLU A 2 18.30 -2.38 16.29
N ASN A 3 19.61 -2.37 16.44
CA ASN A 3 20.47 -1.33 15.87
C ASN A 3 20.40 -1.25 14.34
N GLU A 4 20.10 -2.33 13.66
CA GLU A 4 20.00 -2.36 12.20
C GLU A 4 18.79 -1.58 11.68
N TYR A 5 17.67 -1.56 12.43
CA TYR A 5 16.49 -0.77 12.05
C TYR A 5 16.76 0.72 11.93
N ILE A 6 17.72 1.26 12.68
CA ILE A 6 18.12 2.67 12.63
C ILE A 6 18.57 3.02 11.21
N TYR A 7 19.44 2.21 10.64
CA TYR A 7 20.01 2.40 9.30
C TYR A 7 18.98 2.14 8.20
N TRP A 8 18.10 1.14 8.39
CA TRP A 8 16.98 0.89 7.48
C TRP A 8 16.03 2.08 7.40
N ILE A 9 15.69 2.70 8.53
CA ILE A 9 14.84 3.89 8.56
C ILE A 9 15.57 5.07 7.93
N ALA A 10 16.83 5.29 8.28
CA ALA A 10 17.63 6.40 7.75
C ALA A 10 17.69 6.38 6.21
N ILE A 11 17.99 5.22 5.62
CA ILE A 11 18.09 5.10 4.16
C ILE A 11 16.72 5.14 3.46
N SER A 12 15.66 4.61 4.11
CA SER A 12 14.31 4.53 3.53
C SER A 12 13.65 5.89 3.32
N HIS A 13 14.04 6.88 4.10
CA HIS A 13 13.42 8.20 4.12
C HIS A 13 14.38 9.32 3.72
N LEU A 14 15.38 9.00 2.87
CA LEU A 14 16.26 10.01 2.26
C LEU A 14 15.40 11.05 1.51
N PRO A 15 15.60 12.35 1.80
CA PRO A 15 14.76 13.40 1.25
C PRO A 15 14.95 13.51 -0.27
N ARG A 16 13.84 13.71 -1.00
CA ARG A 16 13.84 13.91 -2.47
C ARG A 16 14.26 12.71 -3.31
N TRP A 17 14.60 11.57 -2.68
CA TRP A 17 14.92 10.34 -3.42
C TRP A 17 13.64 9.62 -3.85
N THR A 18 13.67 9.05 -5.05
CA THR A 18 12.63 8.12 -5.48
C THR A 18 12.80 6.77 -4.80
N GLN A 19 11.70 6.04 -4.59
CA GLN A 19 11.77 4.70 -4.01
C GLN A 19 12.68 3.76 -4.84
N GLU A 20 12.67 3.90 -6.16
CA GLU A 20 13.54 3.15 -7.06
C GLU A 20 15.03 3.43 -6.78
N ARG A 21 15.39 4.70 -6.58
CA ARG A 21 16.77 5.09 -6.30
C ARG A 21 17.26 4.53 -4.96
N ILE A 22 16.41 4.62 -3.93
CA ILE A 22 16.70 4.06 -2.61
C ILE A 22 16.89 2.54 -2.70
N ASN A 23 15.96 1.84 -3.34
CA ASN A 23 16.03 0.38 -3.46
C ASN A 23 17.24 -0.07 -4.25
N ASN A 24 17.62 0.64 -5.32
CA ASN A 24 18.83 0.35 -6.08
C ASN A 24 20.10 0.54 -5.22
N LEU A 25 20.17 1.61 -4.42
CA LEU A 25 21.28 1.83 -3.50
C LEU A 25 21.35 0.69 -2.46
N VAL A 26 20.22 0.31 -1.87
CA VAL A 26 20.17 -0.80 -0.90
C VAL A 26 20.61 -2.12 -1.52
N ILE A 27 20.21 -2.40 -2.77
CA ILE A 27 20.66 -3.58 -3.51
C ILE A 27 22.17 -3.53 -3.74
N ASP A 28 22.70 -2.38 -4.13
CA ASP A 28 24.15 -2.21 -4.36
C ASP A 28 24.93 -2.44 -3.07
N ILE A 29 24.53 -1.86 -1.96
CA ILE A 29 25.15 -2.04 -0.65
C ILE A 29 25.12 -3.52 -0.25
N LEU A 30 23.92 -4.11 -0.15
CA LEU A 30 23.75 -5.43 0.47
C LEU A 30 24.17 -6.58 -0.43
N LYS A 31 23.87 -6.51 -1.75
CA LYS A 31 24.12 -7.63 -2.68
C LYS A 31 25.42 -7.51 -3.45
N ASN A 32 25.72 -6.32 -4.00
CA ASN A 32 26.87 -6.17 -4.87
C ASN A 32 28.16 -5.92 -4.09
N LYS A 33 28.06 -5.17 -2.99
CA LYS A 33 29.21 -4.87 -2.12
C LYS A 33 29.30 -5.78 -0.89
N HIS A 34 28.27 -6.59 -0.63
CA HIS A 34 28.20 -7.47 0.55
C HIS A 34 28.46 -6.72 1.87
N MET A 35 27.95 -5.50 1.98
CA MET A 35 28.18 -4.58 3.09
C MET A 35 26.90 -4.44 3.92
N LEU A 36 27.01 -4.29 5.24
CA LEU A 36 25.87 -3.92 6.08
C LEU A 36 25.51 -2.45 5.88
N LEU A 37 24.25 -2.09 6.15
CA LEU A 37 23.85 -0.67 6.08
C LEU A 37 24.60 0.18 7.10
N GLN A 38 24.93 -0.37 8.26
CA GLN A 38 25.76 0.30 9.25
C GLN A 38 27.13 0.67 8.64
N ASP A 39 27.83 -0.29 8.06
CA ASP A 39 29.16 -0.09 7.47
C ASP A 39 29.11 0.99 6.36
N PHE A 40 28.01 1.02 5.58
CA PHE A 40 27.82 2.07 4.57
C PHE A 40 27.73 3.47 5.21
N PHE A 41 26.97 3.63 6.32
CA PHE A 41 26.88 4.91 7.01
C PHE A 41 28.17 5.32 7.73
N ASP A 42 29.06 4.38 8.01
CA ASP A 42 30.37 4.61 8.64
C ASP A 42 31.48 4.98 7.62
N LEU A 43 31.25 4.81 6.31
CA LEU A 43 32.20 5.16 5.26
C LEU A 43 32.41 6.68 5.15
N ASP A 44 33.60 7.09 4.72
CA ASP A 44 33.89 8.46 4.30
C ASP A 44 33.06 8.87 3.07
N ASP A 45 32.67 10.13 3.02
CA ASP A 45 31.84 10.69 1.95
C ASP A 45 32.46 10.52 0.56
N LEU A 46 33.78 10.69 0.43
CA LEU A 46 34.50 10.47 -0.83
C LEU A 46 34.43 9.01 -1.27
N VAL A 47 34.57 8.07 -0.32
CA VAL A 47 34.45 6.64 -0.58
C VAL A 47 33.02 6.29 -1.02
N ILE A 48 32.01 6.84 -0.35
CA ILE A 48 30.61 6.64 -0.75
C ILE A 48 30.38 7.18 -2.16
N GLN A 49 30.83 8.40 -2.44
CA GLN A 49 30.67 9.06 -3.73
C GLN A 49 31.25 8.23 -4.87
N GLU A 50 32.50 7.79 -4.75
CA GLU A 50 33.20 7.03 -5.77
C GLU A 50 32.63 5.61 -5.93
N THR A 51 32.37 4.92 -4.79
CA THR A 51 31.92 3.52 -4.80
C THR A 51 30.50 3.35 -5.35
N PHE A 52 29.57 4.27 -4.97
CA PHE A 52 28.15 4.17 -5.32
C PHE A 52 27.73 5.16 -6.42
N LYS A 53 28.68 5.91 -6.97
CA LYS A 53 28.48 6.91 -8.05
C LYS A 53 27.39 7.91 -7.70
N LEU A 54 27.45 8.45 -6.48
CA LEU A 54 26.51 9.44 -6.00
C LEU A 54 26.97 10.84 -6.34
N ASN A 55 26.02 11.73 -6.64
CA ASN A 55 26.30 13.15 -6.84
C ASN A 55 26.39 13.90 -5.49
N GLU A 56 26.89 15.16 -5.51
CA GLU A 56 27.08 15.97 -4.30
C GLU A 56 25.79 16.17 -3.48
N LYS A 57 24.63 16.29 -4.14
CA LYS A 57 23.34 16.45 -3.44
C LYS A 57 22.96 15.16 -2.71
N GLU A 58 23.17 14.01 -3.35
CA GLU A 58 22.92 12.71 -2.75
C GLU A 58 23.85 12.45 -1.55
N ILE A 59 25.12 12.87 -1.64
CA ILE A 59 26.05 12.81 -0.50
C ILE A 59 25.58 13.70 0.65
N ASN A 60 25.15 14.93 0.37
CA ASN A 60 24.60 15.81 1.40
C ASN A 60 23.35 15.22 2.07
N ASP A 61 22.44 14.58 1.31
CA ASP A 61 21.27 13.89 1.87
C ASP A 61 21.67 12.74 2.82
N ILE A 62 22.75 12.00 2.50
CA ILE A 62 23.30 10.95 3.36
C ILE A 62 23.94 11.53 4.63
N LYS A 63 24.68 12.65 4.52
CA LYS A 63 25.23 13.36 5.68
C LYS A 63 24.11 13.78 6.64
N GLU A 64 23.07 14.42 6.12
CA GLU A 64 21.91 14.81 6.92
C GLU A 64 21.22 13.59 7.58
N ALA A 65 21.15 12.46 6.89
CA ALA A 65 20.61 11.24 7.45
C ALA A 65 21.49 10.67 8.57
N ARG A 66 22.84 10.74 8.41
CA ARG A 66 23.82 10.33 9.41
C ARG A 66 23.70 11.15 10.69
N GLU A 67 23.54 12.47 10.57
CA GLU A 67 23.33 13.36 11.73
C GLU A 67 22.04 13.03 12.50
N LYS A 68 21.04 12.48 11.82
CA LYS A 68 19.75 12.10 12.42
C LYS A 68 19.74 10.71 13.07
N LEU A 69 20.78 9.88 12.92
CA LEU A 69 20.82 8.52 13.47
C LEU A 69 20.50 8.46 14.97
N PRO A 70 21.01 9.36 15.85
CA PRO A 70 20.65 9.35 17.25
C PRO A 70 19.14 9.56 17.49
N ASN A 71 18.51 10.48 16.75
CA ASN A 71 17.06 10.72 16.85
C ASN A 71 16.25 9.53 16.33
N ILE A 72 16.72 8.89 15.25
CA ILE A 72 16.11 7.67 14.71
C ILE A 72 16.21 6.54 15.73
N ALA A 73 17.31 6.42 16.48
CA ALA A 73 17.45 5.41 17.53
C ALA A 73 16.36 5.54 18.61
N PHE A 74 16.10 6.74 19.11
CA PHE A 74 14.97 6.98 20.04
C PHE A 74 13.61 6.65 19.42
N GLN A 75 13.45 6.95 18.11
CA GLN A 75 12.21 6.62 17.41
C GLN A 75 12.03 5.10 17.25
N VAL A 76 13.10 4.35 16.97
CA VAL A 76 13.08 2.88 16.89
C VAL A 76 12.67 2.30 18.25
N GLU A 77 13.29 2.74 19.35
CA GLU A 77 12.93 2.28 20.69
C GLU A 77 11.44 2.53 20.99
N LYS A 78 10.94 3.74 20.70
CA LYS A 78 9.52 4.08 20.87
C LYS A 78 8.61 3.17 20.03
N ILE A 79 8.95 2.92 18.77
CA ILE A 79 8.20 2.07 17.85
C ILE A 79 8.10 0.64 18.42
N LEU A 80 9.23 0.06 18.83
CA LEU A 80 9.29 -1.30 19.36
C LEU A 80 8.55 -1.43 20.69
N ASN A 81 8.69 -0.46 21.60
CA ASN A 81 7.98 -0.44 22.89
C ASN A 81 6.46 -0.35 22.73
N LEU A 82 5.96 0.20 21.62
CA LEU A 82 4.53 0.22 21.30
C LEU A 82 4.04 -1.07 20.61
N GLY A 83 4.90 -2.10 20.49
CA GLY A 83 4.59 -3.35 19.81
C GLY A 83 4.42 -3.19 18.29
N ILE A 84 4.99 -2.14 17.71
CA ILE A 84 5.01 -1.91 16.28
C ILE A 84 6.25 -2.59 15.70
N LYS A 85 6.09 -3.34 14.62
CA LYS A 85 7.19 -3.98 13.90
C LYS A 85 7.70 -3.09 12.79
N ILE A 86 9.02 -3.07 12.62
CA ILE A 86 9.72 -2.45 11.50
C ILE A 86 10.13 -3.59 10.57
N ILE A 87 9.64 -3.58 9.33
CA ILE A 87 9.84 -4.69 8.38
C ILE A 87 10.57 -4.16 7.14
N PRO A 88 11.88 -4.40 7.02
CA PRO A 88 12.65 -4.10 5.83
C PRO A 88 12.21 -4.95 4.62
N ILE A 89 12.47 -4.44 3.40
CA ILE A 89 12.09 -5.10 2.15
C ILE A 89 12.74 -6.48 1.93
N ASN A 90 13.86 -6.76 2.58
CA ASN A 90 14.55 -8.06 2.54
C ASN A 90 14.06 -9.05 3.61
N SER A 91 13.18 -8.63 4.51
CA SER A 91 12.60 -9.49 5.54
C SER A 91 11.64 -10.53 4.95
N GLU A 92 11.61 -11.73 5.52
CA GLU A 92 10.61 -12.76 5.18
C GLU A 92 9.18 -12.34 5.56
N LEU A 93 9.02 -11.42 6.52
CA LEU A 93 7.74 -10.85 6.91
C LEU A 93 7.19 -9.81 5.92
N TYR A 94 8.02 -9.36 4.96
CA TYR A 94 7.59 -8.36 3.99
C TYR A 94 6.57 -8.95 3.01
N PRO A 95 5.43 -8.27 2.72
CA PRO A 95 4.35 -8.80 1.88
C PRO A 95 4.84 -9.16 0.46
N LYS A 96 4.83 -10.45 0.11
CA LYS A 96 5.26 -10.93 -1.22
C LYS A 96 4.45 -10.28 -2.33
N THR A 97 3.13 -10.23 -2.19
CA THR A 97 2.21 -9.60 -3.15
C THR A 97 2.57 -8.13 -3.40
N MET A 98 2.90 -7.36 -2.34
CA MET A 98 3.32 -5.98 -2.50
C MET A 98 4.62 -5.87 -3.31
N LYS A 99 5.60 -6.70 -3.03
CA LYS A 99 6.89 -6.72 -3.72
C LYS A 99 6.74 -7.10 -5.20
N GLU A 100 5.91 -8.08 -5.49
CA GLU A 100 5.62 -8.52 -6.86
C GLU A 100 4.89 -7.47 -7.68
N ASN A 101 3.90 -6.79 -7.09
CA ASN A 101 3.09 -5.80 -7.76
C ASN A 101 3.80 -4.46 -7.96
N LEU A 102 4.59 -4.02 -6.98
CA LEU A 102 5.23 -2.70 -6.99
C LEU A 102 6.64 -2.72 -7.57
N LYS A 103 7.29 -3.90 -7.62
CA LYS A 103 8.66 -4.08 -8.11
C LYS A 103 9.64 -3.16 -7.35
N ILE A 104 10.87 -3.07 -7.83
CA ILE A 104 11.90 -2.16 -7.26
C ILE A 104 11.44 -0.70 -7.27
N LYS A 105 10.70 -0.32 -8.31
CA LYS A 105 10.33 1.08 -8.56
C LYS A 105 9.47 1.71 -7.47
N TYR A 106 8.58 0.91 -6.85
CA TYR A 106 7.56 1.45 -5.96
C TYR A 106 7.44 0.72 -4.62
N SER A 107 8.13 -0.40 -4.43
CA SER A 107 8.11 -1.13 -3.15
C SER A 107 8.76 -0.28 -2.05
N PRO A 108 8.07 0.00 -0.93
CA PRO A 108 8.69 0.71 0.20
C PRO A 108 9.88 -0.08 0.73
N THR A 109 10.98 0.59 0.99
CA THR A 109 12.20 -0.05 1.53
C THR A 109 11.97 -0.56 2.96
N VAL A 110 11.10 0.12 3.72
CA VAL A 110 10.65 -0.27 5.06
C VAL A 110 9.14 -0.07 5.16
N ILE A 111 8.47 -0.97 5.86
CA ILE A 111 7.09 -0.80 6.31
C ILE A 111 7.01 -0.91 7.83
N TYR A 112 6.05 -0.20 8.42
CA TYR A 112 5.74 -0.25 9.83
C TYR A 112 4.39 -0.92 10.02
N THR A 113 4.29 -1.89 10.97
CA THR A 113 3.04 -2.63 11.15
C THR A 113 2.71 -2.84 12.62
N LYS A 114 1.41 -2.85 12.95
CA LYS A 114 0.90 -3.26 14.26
C LYS A 114 -0.26 -4.24 14.08
N GLY A 115 -0.15 -5.42 14.67
CA GLY A 115 -1.04 -6.57 14.53
C GLY A 115 -0.28 -7.83 14.11
N ASP A 116 -1.01 -8.89 13.75
CA ASP A 116 -0.40 -10.16 13.31
C ASP A 116 0.13 -10.07 11.87
N THR A 117 1.44 -10.19 11.72
CA THR A 117 2.10 -10.13 10.42
C THR A 117 1.80 -11.31 9.50
N LYS A 118 1.19 -12.39 9.99
CA LYS A 118 0.74 -13.52 9.16
C LYS A 118 -0.27 -13.05 8.11
N ILE A 119 -1.15 -12.11 8.47
CA ILE A 119 -2.15 -11.51 7.57
C ILE A 119 -1.51 -10.94 6.29
N LEU A 120 -0.28 -10.44 6.37
CA LEU A 120 0.44 -9.86 5.22
C LEU A 120 0.85 -10.89 4.16
N GLN A 121 0.83 -12.17 4.48
CA GLN A 121 1.21 -13.27 3.58
C GLN A 121 0.01 -13.97 2.96
N GLU A 122 -1.20 -13.64 3.40
CA GLU A 122 -2.44 -14.23 2.92
C GLU A 122 -2.89 -13.63 1.57
N ASN A 123 -3.82 -14.33 0.91
CA ASN A 123 -4.47 -13.79 -0.28
C ASN A 123 -5.32 -12.57 0.08
N SER A 124 -5.08 -11.47 -0.58
CA SER A 124 -5.71 -10.19 -0.24
C SER A 124 -6.39 -9.53 -1.43
N VAL A 125 -7.46 -8.81 -1.13
CA VAL A 125 -8.35 -8.14 -2.07
C VAL A 125 -8.54 -6.68 -1.64
N ALA A 126 -8.34 -5.75 -2.55
CA ALA A 126 -8.65 -4.34 -2.29
C ALA A 126 -10.12 -4.07 -2.56
N ILE A 127 -10.84 -3.49 -1.61
CA ILE A 127 -12.18 -2.95 -1.82
C ILE A 127 -12.07 -1.44 -1.70
N VAL A 128 -12.31 -0.74 -2.81
CA VAL A 128 -12.05 0.70 -2.94
C VAL A 128 -13.23 1.43 -3.56
N GLY A 129 -13.34 2.72 -3.26
CA GLY A 129 -14.43 3.51 -3.87
C GLY A 129 -14.50 4.94 -3.37
N SER A 130 -15.61 5.58 -3.66
CA SER A 130 -15.90 6.97 -3.30
C SER A 130 -15.92 7.17 -1.78
N ARG A 131 -15.44 8.35 -1.33
CA ARG A 131 -15.64 8.82 0.05
C ARG A 131 -17.10 9.21 0.31
N ASP A 132 -17.82 9.61 -0.74
CA ASP A 132 -19.23 9.97 -0.75
C ASP A 132 -20.03 8.90 -1.52
N ALA A 133 -19.80 7.64 -1.17
CA ALA A 133 -20.50 6.50 -1.76
C ALA A 133 -21.99 6.53 -1.42
N ASN A 134 -22.83 6.20 -2.39
CA ASN A 134 -24.26 6.00 -2.17
C ASN A 134 -24.53 4.70 -1.40
N GLU A 135 -25.76 4.54 -0.93
CA GLU A 135 -26.18 3.38 -0.14
C GLU A 135 -25.99 2.06 -0.89
N GLU A 136 -26.28 2.05 -2.18
CA GLU A 136 -26.12 0.87 -3.03
C GLU A 136 -24.65 0.40 -3.11
N ALA A 137 -23.70 1.34 -3.29
CA ALA A 137 -22.26 1.02 -3.30
C ALA A 137 -21.76 0.57 -1.91
N LEU A 138 -22.32 1.11 -0.83
CA LEU A 138 -22.00 0.66 0.53
C LEU A 138 -22.54 -0.75 0.79
N ASN A 139 -23.76 -1.06 0.33
CA ASN A 139 -24.35 -2.41 0.43
C ASN A 139 -23.57 -3.42 -0.42
N PHE A 140 -23.15 -3.06 -1.63
CA PHE A 140 -22.24 -3.88 -2.43
C PHE A 140 -20.93 -4.13 -1.68
N THR A 141 -20.36 -3.09 -1.07
CA THR A 141 -19.13 -3.20 -0.28
C THR A 141 -19.28 -4.17 0.89
N ASP A 142 -20.39 -4.10 1.64
CA ASP A 142 -20.71 -5.03 2.73
C ASP A 142 -20.78 -6.48 2.23
N ASN A 143 -21.46 -6.67 1.10
CA ASN A 143 -21.62 -8.01 0.50
C ASN A 143 -20.31 -8.60 -0.01
N ILE A 144 -19.47 -7.80 -0.67
CA ILE A 144 -18.14 -8.25 -1.12
C ILE A 144 -17.23 -8.55 0.08
N ALA A 145 -17.23 -7.70 1.13
CA ALA A 145 -16.44 -7.96 2.33
C ALA A 145 -16.88 -9.27 3.02
N LYS A 146 -18.20 -9.55 3.08
CA LYS A 146 -18.74 -10.82 3.57
C LYS A 146 -18.25 -12.01 2.75
N LYS A 147 -18.30 -11.90 1.42
CA LYS A 147 -17.79 -12.94 0.51
C LYS A 147 -16.30 -13.18 0.75
N MET A 148 -15.49 -12.12 0.87
CA MET A 148 -14.06 -12.25 1.12
C MET A 148 -13.76 -12.93 2.45
N ALA A 149 -14.50 -12.61 3.51
CA ALA A 149 -14.40 -13.31 4.79
C ALA A 149 -14.70 -14.81 4.67
N SER A 150 -15.76 -15.17 3.92
CA SER A 150 -16.12 -16.58 3.66
C SER A 150 -15.07 -17.31 2.82
N ASP A 151 -14.40 -16.63 1.92
CA ASP A 151 -13.34 -17.15 1.05
C ASP A 151 -11.95 -17.12 1.71
N TYR A 152 -11.86 -16.75 2.99
CA TYR A 152 -10.60 -16.58 3.73
C TYR A 152 -9.62 -15.63 3.05
N LYS A 153 -10.13 -14.59 2.38
CA LYS A 153 -9.33 -13.53 1.75
C LYS A 153 -9.28 -12.30 2.65
N VAL A 154 -8.12 -11.66 2.71
CA VAL A 154 -7.88 -10.45 3.50
C VAL A 154 -8.38 -9.22 2.75
N VAL A 155 -9.17 -8.37 3.42
CA VAL A 155 -9.61 -7.09 2.87
C VAL A 155 -8.54 -6.02 3.09
N VAL A 156 -8.05 -5.40 2.02
CA VAL A 156 -7.11 -4.26 2.08
C VAL A 156 -7.86 -2.98 1.83
N SER A 157 -7.74 -2.01 2.73
CA SER A 157 -8.40 -0.72 2.59
C SER A 157 -7.62 0.42 3.23
N GLY A 158 -8.07 1.64 2.96
CA GLY A 158 -7.34 2.85 3.31
C GLY A 158 -7.85 3.63 4.50
N PHE A 159 -8.86 3.16 5.20
CA PHE A 159 -9.43 3.85 6.35
C PHE A 159 -10.07 5.22 6.04
N ALA A 160 -10.32 5.55 4.78
CA ALA A 160 -11.04 6.76 4.41
C ALA A 160 -12.56 6.61 4.69
N ARG A 161 -13.30 7.73 4.71
CA ARG A 161 -14.76 7.71 4.76
C ARG A 161 -15.34 6.99 3.52
N GLY A 162 -16.54 6.47 3.62
CA GLY A 162 -17.24 5.78 2.52
C GLY A 162 -16.79 4.33 2.36
N VAL A 163 -16.50 3.91 1.14
CA VAL A 163 -16.20 2.51 0.80
C VAL A 163 -15.06 1.92 1.64
N ASP A 164 -13.97 2.66 1.84
CA ASP A 164 -12.82 2.18 2.61
C ASP A 164 -13.21 1.81 4.05
N ARG A 165 -14.01 2.67 4.72
CA ARG A 165 -14.46 2.42 6.07
C ARG A 165 -15.48 1.28 6.11
N GLN A 166 -16.43 1.27 5.18
CA GLN A 166 -17.42 0.20 5.09
C GLN A 166 -16.76 -1.16 4.90
N SER A 167 -15.77 -1.27 4.00
CA SER A 167 -15.09 -2.52 3.73
C SER A 167 -14.38 -3.09 4.97
N LEU A 168 -13.74 -2.24 5.77
CA LEU A 168 -13.11 -2.62 7.03
C LEU A 168 -14.14 -3.07 8.08
N ASP A 169 -15.13 -2.20 8.35
CA ASP A 169 -16.14 -2.47 9.38
C ASP A 169 -16.97 -3.73 9.04
N SER A 170 -17.24 -3.97 7.74
CA SER A 170 -17.88 -5.20 7.26
C SER A 170 -17.01 -6.44 7.37
N SER A 171 -15.73 -6.35 7.00
CA SER A 171 -14.80 -7.48 7.18
C SER A 171 -14.75 -7.92 8.64
N ILE A 172 -14.63 -6.97 9.57
CA ILE A 172 -14.66 -7.23 11.03
C ILE A 172 -16.01 -7.88 11.44
N LYS A 173 -17.13 -7.32 10.99
CA LYS A 173 -18.48 -7.83 11.27
C LYS A 173 -18.64 -9.30 10.88
N TYR A 174 -18.02 -9.73 9.81
CA TYR A 174 -18.06 -11.11 9.30
C TYR A 174 -16.85 -11.97 9.70
N ASN A 175 -16.08 -11.54 10.71
CA ASN A 175 -14.89 -12.23 11.22
C ASN A 175 -13.80 -12.48 10.15
N GLY A 176 -13.71 -11.60 9.16
CA GLY A 176 -12.65 -11.62 8.16
C GLY A 176 -11.41 -10.83 8.59
N ASN A 177 -10.26 -11.13 7.98
CA ASN A 177 -9.01 -10.43 8.21
C ASN A 177 -8.90 -9.15 7.37
N SER A 178 -8.24 -8.12 7.91
CA SER A 178 -8.09 -6.84 7.22
C SER A 178 -6.72 -6.21 7.38
N ILE A 179 -6.28 -5.50 6.33
CA ILE A 179 -5.10 -4.63 6.35
C ILE A 179 -5.56 -3.17 6.22
N ILE A 180 -5.28 -2.36 7.23
CA ILE A 180 -5.46 -0.90 7.17
C ILE A 180 -4.16 -0.27 6.69
N VAL A 181 -4.18 0.35 5.50
CA VAL A 181 -3.02 1.09 4.98
C VAL A 181 -3.17 2.58 5.32
N LEU A 182 -2.24 3.13 6.09
CA LEU A 182 -2.33 4.48 6.60
C LEU A 182 -1.85 5.55 5.60
N PRO A 183 -2.50 6.71 5.54
CA PRO A 183 -2.03 7.90 4.81
C PRO A 183 -1.14 8.80 5.66
N GLN A 184 -0.48 8.25 6.67
CA GLN A 184 0.31 8.96 7.68
C GLN A 184 1.28 8.02 8.36
N GLY A 185 2.18 8.55 9.18
CA GLY A 185 3.08 7.76 10.01
C GLY A 185 2.31 6.95 11.06
N ILE A 186 2.84 5.77 11.38
CA ILE A 186 2.15 4.82 12.26
C ILE A 186 2.02 5.34 13.70
N LEU A 187 2.93 6.19 14.16
CA LEU A 187 2.89 6.80 15.50
C LEU A 187 1.81 7.88 15.65
N THR A 188 1.18 8.32 14.55
CA THR A 188 0.15 9.38 14.58
C THR A 188 -1.27 8.83 14.43
N PHE A 189 -1.46 7.50 14.50
CA PHE A 189 -2.76 6.82 14.31
C PHE A 189 -3.45 6.45 15.64
N ASP A 190 -3.33 7.26 16.68
CA ASP A 190 -3.79 6.94 18.05
C ASP A 190 -5.28 6.62 18.17
N SER A 191 -6.15 7.42 17.52
CA SER A 191 -7.61 7.21 17.58
C SER A 191 -8.03 5.90 16.91
N GLY A 192 -7.35 5.53 15.82
CA GLY A 192 -7.60 4.28 15.13
C GLY A 192 -7.14 3.07 15.93
N PHE A 193 -5.98 3.13 16.58
CA PHE A 193 -5.51 2.08 17.47
C PHE A 193 -6.46 1.87 18.65
N ARG A 194 -7.02 2.92 19.23
CA ARG A 194 -8.03 2.81 20.30
C ARG A 194 -9.33 2.20 19.78
N LYS A 195 -9.80 2.60 18.60
CA LYS A 195 -11.06 2.11 18.04
C LYS A 195 -11.00 0.61 17.70
N TYR A 196 -9.90 0.13 17.12
CA TYR A 196 -9.75 -1.25 16.64
C TYR A 196 -8.78 -2.07 17.50
N LYS A 197 -8.66 -1.71 18.79
CA LYS A 197 -7.72 -2.38 19.71
C LYS A 197 -7.97 -3.89 19.77
N ASN A 198 -9.21 -4.28 19.99
CA ASN A 198 -9.57 -5.69 20.15
C ASN A 198 -9.29 -6.50 18.88
N GLU A 199 -9.62 -5.95 17.72
CA GLU A 199 -9.43 -6.59 16.42
C GLU A 199 -7.94 -6.75 16.08
N ILE A 200 -7.11 -5.78 16.47
CA ILE A 200 -5.66 -5.84 16.30
C ILE A 200 -5.05 -6.87 17.27
N GLU A 201 -5.48 -6.89 18.52
CA GLU A 201 -4.99 -7.84 19.54
C GLU A 201 -5.46 -9.28 19.26
N ASN A 202 -6.66 -9.45 18.70
CA ASN A 202 -7.21 -10.76 18.32
C ASN A 202 -6.78 -11.22 16.91
N ALA A 203 -5.77 -10.56 16.31
CA ALA A 203 -5.20 -10.93 15.02
C ALA A 203 -6.17 -10.89 13.82
N GLY A 204 -7.27 -10.12 13.90
CA GLY A 204 -8.20 -9.90 12.78
C GLY A 204 -7.85 -8.68 11.93
N VAL A 205 -7.08 -7.73 12.50
CA VAL A 205 -6.70 -6.48 11.81
C VAL A 205 -5.22 -6.22 11.98
N ILE A 206 -4.55 -5.89 10.88
CA ILE A 206 -3.19 -5.33 10.90
C ILE A 206 -3.18 -3.92 10.32
N VAL A 207 -2.49 -3.01 10.99
CA VAL A 207 -2.28 -1.63 10.54
C VAL A 207 -0.91 -1.53 9.91
N LEU A 208 -0.81 -0.90 8.73
CA LEU A 208 0.41 -0.76 7.96
C LEU A 208 0.62 0.71 7.55
N SER A 209 1.82 1.22 7.74
CA SER A 209 2.30 2.50 7.18
C SER A 209 3.60 2.31 6.43
N THR A 210 3.81 3.14 5.40
CA THR A 210 5.02 3.17 4.58
C THR A 210 5.73 4.53 4.65
N PHE A 211 5.21 5.44 5.45
CA PHE A 211 5.70 6.81 5.62
C PHE A 211 6.56 6.95 6.87
N PRO A 212 7.37 8.01 7.02
CA PRO A 212 8.07 8.29 8.27
C PRO A 212 7.13 8.13 9.47
N ALA A 213 7.60 7.46 10.53
CA ALA A 213 6.73 6.98 11.57
C ALA A 213 5.91 8.07 12.31
N ASP A 214 6.42 9.29 12.34
CA ASP A 214 5.82 10.49 12.93
C ASP A 214 5.13 11.43 11.93
N ALA A 215 5.11 11.08 10.64
CA ALA A 215 4.50 11.91 9.61
C ALA A 215 3.01 12.13 9.88
N GLY A 216 2.59 13.39 9.90
CA GLY A 216 1.19 13.77 10.01
C GLY A 216 0.41 13.44 8.74
N TRP A 217 -0.92 13.43 8.86
CA TRP A 217 -1.79 13.25 7.70
C TRP A 217 -1.68 14.42 6.72
N SER A 218 -1.66 14.11 5.42
CA SER A 218 -1.81 15.10 4.35
C SER A 218 -2.51 14.51 3.13
N THR A 219 -3.09 15.38 2.30
CA THR A 219 -3.71 14.95 1.03
C THR A 219 -2.69 14.26 0.11
N GLY A 220 -1.45 14.77 0.07
CA GLY A 220 -0.38 14.18 -0.72
C GLY A 220 -0.06 12.75 -0.28
N LEU A 221 0.08 12.50 1.03
CA LEU A 221 0.30 11.15 1.57
C LEU A 221 -0.92 10.25 1.33
N ALA A 222 -2.14 10.79 1.42
CA ALA A 222 -3.35 10.01 1.13
C ALA A 222 -3.40 9.55 -0.34
N MET A 223 -2.99 10.37 -1.27
CA MET A 223 -2.87 9.99 -2.69
C MET A 223 -1.72 8.99 -2.93
N ALA A 224 -0.57 9.23 -2.34
CA ALA A 224 0.59 8.32 -2.44
C ALA A 224 0.28 6.93 -1.87
N ARG A 225 -0.46 6.85 -0.73
CA ARG A 225 -0.87 5.64 -0.06
C ARG A 225 -1.70 4.70 -0.94
N ASN A 226 -2.52 5.22 -1.84
CA ASN A 226 -3.39 4.38 -2.68
C ASN A 226 -2.59 3.32 -3.46
N ARG A 227 -1.39 3.66 -3.92
CA ARG A 227 -0.48 2.71 -4.57
C ARG A 227 -0.22 1.46 -3.72
N TYR A 228 -0.14 1.62 -2.40
CA TYR A 228 0.14 0.52 -1.48
C TYR A 228 -1.08 -0.34 -1.20
N ILE A 229 -2.29 0.23 -1.20
CA ILE A 229 -3.54 -0.55 -1.16
C ILE A 229 -3.58 -1.49 -2.36
N TYR A 230 -3.44 -0.93 -3.56
CA TYR A 230 -3.44 -1.73 -4.78
C TYR A 230 -2.24 -2.69 -4.83
N GLY A 231 -1.08 -2.27 -4.32
CA GLY A 231 0.13 -3.09 -4.25
C GLY A 231 -0.01 -4.33 -3.39
N LEU A 232 -0.76 -4.25 -2.30
CA LEU A 232 -1.01 -5.38 -1.39
C LEU A 232 -2.03 -6.37 -1.94
N ALA A 233 -2.88 -5.99 -2.89
CA ALA A 233 -4.01 -6.81 -3.35
C ALA A 233 -3.70 -7.58 -4.63
N LYS A 234 -4.25 -8.80 -4.75
CA LYS A 234 -4.29 -9.58 -5.99
C LYS A 234 -5.46 -9.16 -6.88
N GLU A 235 -6.61 -8.93 -6.29
CA GLU A 235 -7.85 -8.53 -6.92
C GLU A 235 -8.28 -7.16 -6.40
N ILE A 236 -8.94 -6.37 -7.24
CA ILE A 236 -9.39 -5.02 -6.90
C ILE A 236 -10.87 -4.91 -7.20
N TYR A 237 -11.71 -4.71 -6.19
CA TYR A 237 -13.14 -4.43 -6.34
C TYR A 237 -13.40 -2.94 -6.17
N VAL A 238 -13.97 -2.31 -7.20
CA VAL A 238 -14.36 -0.91 -7.21
C VAL A 238 -15.86 -0.83 -7.01
N ALA A 239 -16.32 -0.35 -5.83
CA ALA A 239 -17.74 -0.25 -5.54
C ALA A 239 -18.39 0.95 -6.23
N GLN A 240 -17.72 2.11 -6.23
CA GLN A 240 -18.17 3.34 -6.90
C GLN A 240 -16.98 4.25 -7.17
N THR A 241 -16.96 4.90 -8.33
CA THR A 241 -15.92 5.89 -8.66
C THR A 241 -16.51 7.05 -9.47
N ASN A 242 -15.83 8.19 -9.44
CA ASN A 242 -16.00 9.26 -10.40
C ASN A 242 -15.03 9.06 -11.57
N SER A 243 -15.13 9.86 -12.63
CA SER A 243 -14.20 9.83 -13.78
C SER A 243 -12.82 10.42 -13.46
N SER A 244 -12.52 10.71 -12.20
CA SER A 244 -11.26 11.27 -11.74
C SER A 244 -11.04 10.94 -10.25
N GLY A 245 -9.85 11.28 -9.72
CA GLY A 245 -9.50 11.06 -8.31
C GLY A 245 -8.77 9.75 -8.06
N GLY A 246 -8.53 9.46 -6.77
CA GLY A 246 -7.65 8.38 -6.35
C GLY A 246 -8.15 6.97 -6.71
N THR A 247 -9.46 6.74 -6.59
CA THR A 247 -10.07 5.44 -6.96
C THR A 247 -9.97 5.20 -8.46
N TRP A 248 -10.35 6.19 -9.25
CA TRP A 248 -10.25 6.13 -10.71
C TRP A 248 -8.81 5.86 -11.16
N SER A 249 -7.87 6.71 -10.74
CA SER A 249 -6.47 6.59 -11.13
C SER A 249 -5.85 5.26 -10.73
N GLY A 250 -6.21 4.75 -9.55
CA GLY A 250 -5.75 3.45 -9.08
C GLY A 250 -6.33 2.28 -9.86
N ALA A 251 -7.62 2.32 -10.21
CA ALA A 251 -8.26 1.31 -11.04
C ALA A 251 -7.63 1.27 -12.44
N VAL A 252 -7.44 2.43 -13.07
CA VAL A 252 -6.77 2.54 -14.39
C VAL A 252 -5.33 2.03 -14.35
N ASP A 253 -4.56 2.36 -13.31
CA ASP A 253 -3.20 1.83 -13.13
C ASP A 253 -3.21 0.31 -12.94
N GLY A 254 -4.19 -0.22 -12.19
CA GLY A 254 -4.40 -1.66 -12.03
C GLY A 254 -4.64 -2.37 -13.36
N ILE A 255 -5.57 -1.85 -14.17
CA ILE A 255 -5.88 -2.38 -15.50
C ILE A 255 -4.64 -2.36 -16.41
N LYS A 256 -3.95 -1.22 -16.48
CA LYS A 256 -2.72 -1.09 -17.29
C LYS A 256 -1.62 -2.06 -16.89
N LYS A 257 -1.59 -2.50 -15.65
CA LYS A 257 -0.64 -3.49 -15.12
C LYS A 257 -1.14 -4.93 -15.21
N GLY A 258 -2.26 -5.16 -15.90
CA GLY A 258 -2.83 -6.50 -16.11
C GLY A 258 -3.40 -7.14 -14.84
N ARG A 259 -3.85 -6.35 -13.88
CA ARG A 259 -4.49 -6.85 -12.67
C ARG A 259 -5.98 -7.09 -12.87
N ASP A 260 -6.55 -8.00 -12.11
CA ASP A 260 -7.97 -8.21 -12.03
C ASP A 260 -8.65 -7.04 -11.32
N VAL A 261 -9.28 -6.16 -12.08
CA VAL A 261 -10.06 -5.03 -11.59
C VAL A 261 -11.53 -5.29 -11.89
N PHE A 262 -12.31 -5.49 -10.85
CA PHE A 262 -13.75 -5.68 -10.88
C PHE A 262 -14.46 -4.37 -10.56
N ILE A 263 -15.49 -4.02 -11.32
CA ILE A 263 -16.29 -2.82 -11.09
C ILE A 263 -17.77 -3.17 -10.93
N TYR A 264 -18.40 -2.70 -9.86
CA TYR A 264 -19.82 -2.83 -9.65
C TYR A 264 -20.60 -2.07 -10.74
N TYR A 265 -21.46 -2.77 -11.47
CA TYR A 265 -22.16 -2.22 -12.61
C TYR A 265 -23.63 -2.67 -12.64
N PRO A 266 -24.52 -2.08 -11.76
CA PRO A 266 -25.89 -2.53 -11.60
C PRO A 266 -26.82 -2.13 -12.75
N ASP A 267 -26.66 -0.92 -13.30
CA ASP A 267 -27.70 -0.24 -14.08
C ASP A 267 -27.53 -0.32 -15.59
N ASN A 268 -26.51 -1.04 -16.09
CA ASN A 268 -26.14 -1.06 -17.50
C ASN A 268 -26.04 0.37 -18.13
N ASN A 269 -25.65 1.36 -17.30
CA ASN A 269 -25.57 2.78 -17.68
C ASN A 269 -24.29 3.07 -18.47
N LYS A 270 -24.42 3.12 -19.80
CA LYS A 270 -23.31 3.39 -20.75
C LYS A 270 -22.70 4.80 -20.62
N LYS A 271 -23.24 5.69 -19.77
CA LYS A 271 -22.68 7.03 -19.48
C LYS A 271 -22.00 7.10 -18.09
N SER A 272 -21.97 6.01 -17.35
CA SER A 272 -21.38 6.01 -16.00
C SER A 272 -19.85 5.93 -16.03
N PRO A 273 -19.15 6.42 -14.99
CA PRO A 273 -17.73 6.19 -14.81
C PRO A 273 -17.34 4.70 -14.78
N ALA A 274 -18.25 3.85 -14.28
CA ALA A 274 -18.06 2.40 -14.28
C ALA A 274 -17.94 1.86 -15.71
N TYR A 275 -18.80 2.29 -16.61
CA TYR A 275 -18.72 1.88 -18.03
C TYR A 275 -17.42 2.32 -18.70
N GLU A 276 -16.92 3.52 -18.38
CA GLU A 276 -15.62 3.96 -18.89
C GLU A 276 -14.46 3.07 -18.39
N LEU A 277 -14.49 2.63 -17.10
CA LEU A 277 -13.50 1.66 -16.62
C LEU A 277 -13.61 0.30 -17.33
N ILE A 278 -14.83 -0.14 -17.65
CA ILE A 278 -15.05 -1.40 -18.37
C ILE A 278 -14.46 -1.29 -19.79
N LYS A 279 -14.65 -0.19 -20.48
CA LYS A 279 -13.98 0.06 -21.79
C LYS A 279 -12.45 0.02 -21.70
N LEU A 280 -11.89 0.38 -20.57
CA LEU A 280 -10.46 0.30 -20.31
C LEU A 280 -9.97 -1.09 -19.90
N GLY A 281 -10.88 -2.05 -19.64
CA GLY A 281 -10.57 -3.43 -19.33
C GLY A 281 -10.95 -3.88 -17.91
N ALA A 282 -11.71 -3.09 -17.15
CA ALA A 282 -12.30 -3.57 -15.90
C ALA A 282 -13.39 -4.61 -16.19
N LYS A 283 -13.50 -5.62 -15.33
CA LYS A 283 -14.51 -6.67 -15.39
C LYS A 283 -15.78 -6.20 -14.67
N PRO A 284 -16.94 -6.08 -15.36
CA PRO A 284 -18.17 -5.71 -14.70
C PRO A 284 -18.68 -6.85 -13.83
N VAL A 285 -19.17 -6.53 -12.63
CA VAL A 285 -19.74 -7.49 -11.69
C VAL A 285 -21.13 -7.07 -11.22
N ASP A 286 -21.94 -8.10 -10.89
CA ASP A 286 -23.22 -7.96 -10.21
C ASP A 286 -23.05 -7.63 -8.71
N PHE A 287 -24.18 -7.52 -7.99
CA PHE A 287 -24.19 -7.26 -6.54
C PHE A 287 -23.43 -8.33 -5.73
N ASN A 288 -23.37 -9.57 -6.21
CA ASN A 288 -22.68 -10.68 -5.56
C ASN A 288 -21.20 -10.81 -5.95
N GLY A 289 -20.70 -9.88 -6.79
CA GLY A 289 -19.33 -9.90 -7.28
C GLY A 289 -19.09 -11.00 -8.33
N ASN A 290 -20.14 -11.49 -9.01
CA ASN A 290 -20.00 -12.39 -10.14
C ASN A 290 -19.84 -11.59 -11.42
N GLU A 291 -18.91 -12.00 -12.29
CA GLU A 291 -18.72 -11.34 -13.57
C GLU A 291 -20.00 -11.43 -14.42
N ILE A 292 -20.36 -10.29 -15.04
CA ILE A 292 -21.49 -10.18 -15.95
C ILE A 292 -21.00 -9.86 -17.36
N SER A 293 -21.67 -10.41 -18.37
CA SER A 293 -21.37 -10.08 -19.76
C SER A 293 -22.08 -8.80 -20.17
N ILE A 294 -21.35 -7.87 -20.79
CA ILE A 294 -21.93 -6.67 -21.40
C ILE A 294 -21.46 -6.54 -22.85
N GLU A 295 -22.31 -5.98 -23.70
CA GLU A 295 -21.93 -5.66 -25.09
C GLU A 295 -21.11 -4.35 -25.10
N LEU A 296 -19.85 -4.44 -25.51
CA LEU A 296 -19.01 -3.28 -25.80
C LEU A 296 -19.10 -2.90 -27.26
N PRO A 297 -19.04 -1.59 -27.63
CA PRO A 297 -18.95 -1.18 -29.01
C PRO A 297 -17.70 -1.80 -29.68
N SER A 298 -17.83 -2.22 -30.92
CA SER A 298 -16.78 -2.91 -31.68
C SER A 298 -15.47 -2.12 -31.87
N GLU A 299 -15.49 -0.81 -31.66
CA GLU A 299 -14.29 0.05 -31.76
C GLU A 299 -13.34 -0.04 -30.55
N THR A 300 -13.80 -0.61 -29.43
CA THR A 300 -13.02 -0.63 -28.16
C THR A 300 -11.93 -1.73 -28.15
N ILE A 301 -11.98 -2.68 -29.08
CA ILE A 301 -11.07 -3.84 -29.10
C ILE A 301 -9.71 -3.52 -29.74
N GLN A 302 -9.59 -2.44 -30.51
CA GLN A 302 -8.37 -2.12 -31.25
C GLN A 302 -7.27 -1.38 -30.46
N LEU A 303 -7.55 -0.84 -29.28
CA LEU A 303 -6.57 -0.05 -28.50
C LEU A 303 -5.64 -0.85 -27.58
N ASN A 304 -5.87 -2.15 -27.42
CA ASN A 304 -5.11 -2.99 -26.47
C ASN A 304 -3.99 -3.84 -27.08
N LEU A 305 -3.69 -3.70 -28.38
CA LEU A 305 -2.68 -4.57 -29.03
C LEU A 305 -1.33 -3.91 -29.30
N PHE A 306 -1.19 -2.59 -29.17
CA PHE A 306 0.05 -1.89 -29.51
C PHE A 306 0.32 -0.64 -28.65
N ASN A 307 0.50 -0.81 -27.32
CA ASN A 307 1.26 0.21 -26.56
C ASN A 307 1.95 -0.43 -25.36
#